data_d4442304cae963cb25e824beec1c2809
#
_entry.id   d4442304cae963cb25e824beec1c2809
#
_cell.length_a   1.000
_cell.length_b   1.000
_cell.length_c   1.000
_cell.angle_alpha   90.00
_cell.angle_beta   90.00
_cell.angle_gamma   90.00
#
_symmetry.space_group_name_H-M   'P 1'
#
loop_
_entity.id
_entity.type
_entity.pdbx_description
1 polymer ?
#
loop_
_entity_poly.entity_id
_entity_poly.type
_entity_poly.pdbx_seq_one_letter_code
_entity_poly.pdbx_strand_id
1 'polypeptide(L)'
;EKRLEGISDLRDESDRIDRVRIVIELKRDANAQVVLNQLYKNTQMQDTFGIIMLALVNGEPKILTLRQCLDYYIDHRKTVILRRTQFDLDKALARAHILEGLKIALDNIDEVINIIRNSYDDAKERLMKRFGLSDIQAQAILDMRLKTLSGLQREKIDEEYNELMKLIEYYREVLSSERLVFDIIKKELTEIKEKYGDERKTKIAAAEGEIDVE
;
A
#
# COMPACT_ATOMS: atom_id res chain seq x y z
N GLU A 1 8.07 49.91 17.31
CA GLU A 1 9.39 50.46 17.67
C GLU A 1 10.09 50.92 16.38
N LYS A 2 10.67 52.16 16.39
CA LYS A 2 11.27 52.82 15.21
C LYS A 2 12.57 52.16 14.72
N ARG A 3 12.55 50.83 14.47
CA ARG A 3 13.70 50.11 13.92
C ARG A 3 13.72 50.06 12.38
N LEU A 4 12.59 50.39 11.75
CA LEU A 4 12.42 50.43 10.32
C LEU A 4 12.06 51.85 9.89
N GLU A 5 12.87 52.42 9.04
CA GLU A 5 12.62 53.76 8.45
C GLU A 5 11.92 53.55 7.08
N GLY A 6 11.25 54.60 6.61
CA GLY A 6 10.62 54.57 5.29
C GLY A 6 9.19 54.08 5.24
N ILE A 7 8.60 53.63 6.34
CA ILE A 7 7.20 53.24 6.44
C ILE A 7 6.30 54.43 6.73
N SER A 8 5.23 54.57 5.99
CA SER A 8 4.21 55.61 6.15
C SER A 8 3.00 55.10 6.94
N ASP A 9 2.48 53.91 6.55
CA ASP A 9 1.31 53.29 7.18
C ASP A 9 1.42 51.79 7.17
N LEU A 10 0.67 51.12 8.07
CA LEU A 10 0.59 49.69 8.21
C LEU A 10 -0.85 49.27 8.48
N ARG A 11 -1.41 48.43 7.61
CA ARG A 11 -2.77 47.92 7.77
C ARG A 11 -2.82 46.42 7.64
N ASP A 12 -3.70 45.81 8.42
CA ASP A 12 -4.09 44.42 8.25
C ASP A 12 -5.41 44.39 7.44
N GLU A 13 -5.32 43.86 6.24
CA GLU A 13 -6.44 43.68 5.30
C GLU A 13 -6.82 42.20 5.13
N SER A 14 -6.48 41.38 6.13
CA SER A 14 -6.82 39.96 6.11
C SER A 14 -8.32 39.72 6.10
N ASP A 15 -8.80 38.86 5.24
CA ASP A 15 -10.21 38.47 5.11
C ASP A 15 -10.39 36.96 4.99
N ARG A 16 -11.60 36.49 4.60
CA ARG A 16 -11.88 35.05 4.40
C ARG A 16 -11.23 34.48 3.16
N ILE A 17 -10.92 35.32 2.18
CA ILE A 17 -10.29 34.93 0.90
C ILE A 17 -8.78 35.02 1.05
N ASP A 18 -8.29 36.21 1.45
CA ASP A 18 -6.88 36.45 1.74
C ASP A 18 -6.64 36.31 3.25
N ARG A 19 -6.37 35.10 3.71
CA ARG A 19 -6.27 34.77 5.14
C ARG A 19 -5.24 35.61 5.91
N VAL A 20 -4.16 36.03 5.23
CA VAL A 20 -3.14 36.92 5.77
C VAL A 20 -2.76 37.92 4.70
N ARG A 21 -3.17 39.18 4.87
CA ARG A 21 -2.83 40.28 3.97
C ARG A 21 -2.41 41.51 4.79
N ILE A 22 -1.12 41.71 4.86
CA ILE A 22 -0.53 42.90 5.54
C ILE A 22 -0.10 43.88 4.46
N VAL A 23 -0.65 45.12 4.50
CA VAL A 23 -0.33 46.18 3.59
C VAL A 23 0.58 47.18 4.27
N ILE A 24 1.75 47.45 3.70
CA ILE A 24 2.75 48.37 4.20
C ILE A 24 2.92 49.48 3.16
N GLU A 25 2.51 50.69 3.51
CA GLU A 25 2.70 51.90 2.68
C GLU A 25 4.04 52.55 2.98
N LEU A 26 4.73 52.90 1.94
CA LEU A 26 6.05 53.53 2.05
C LEU A 26 6.00 55.03 1.86
N LYS A 27 6.94 55.78 2.46
CA LYS A 27 7.17 57.16 2.17
C LYS A 27 7.68 57.35 0.72
N ARG A 28 7.45 58.56 0.17
CA ARG A 28 7.76 58.84 -1.25
C ARG A 28 9.21 58.63 -1.64
N ASP A 29 10.15 58.80 -0.73
CA ASP A 29 11.61 58.70 -0.88
C ASP A 29 12.19 57.37 -0.43
N ALA A 30 11.34 56.45 0.04
CA ALA A 30 11.77 55.12 0.49
C ALA A 30 11.90 54.11 -0.64
N ASN A 31 13.02 53.37 -0.64
CA ASN A 31 13.23 52.26 -1.59
C ASN A 31 12.52 50.99 -1.06
N ALA A 32 11.56 50.47 -1.82
CA ALA A 32 10.75 49.31 -1.42
C ALA A 32 11.63 48.08 -1.16
N GLN A 33 12.67 47.84 -1.95
CA GLN A 33 13.53 46.66 -1.78
C GLN A 33 14.35 46.76 -0.48
N VAL A 34 14.85 47.92 -0.14
CA VAL A 34 15.59 48.14 1.12
C VAL A 34 14.68 47.89 2.32
N VAL A 35 13.44 48.44 2.31
CA VAL A 35 12.49 48.23 3.38
C VAL A 35 12.11 46.75 3.48
N LEU A 36 11.91 46.05 2.37
CA LEU A 36 11.61 44.64 2.35
C LEU A 36 12.76 43.80 2.94
N ASN A 37 13.99 44.07 2.57
CA ASN A 37 15.17 43.39 3.13
C ASN A 37 15.32 43.65 4.64
N GLN A 38 15.06 44.88 5.07
CA GLN A 38 15.02 45.20 6.52
C GLN A 38 13.89 44.47 7.27
N LEU A 39 12.74 44.30 6.64
CA LEU A 39 11.65 43.48 7.17
C LEU A 39 12.05 42.03 7.33
N TYR A 40 12.68 41.42 6.33
CA TYR A 40 13.20 40.07 6.42
C TYR A 40 14.25 39.90 7.53
N LYS A 41 15.15 40.88 7.70
CA LYS A 41 16.23 40.83 8.70
C LYS A 41 15.74 41.06 10.12
N ASN A 42 14.71 41.88 10.32
CA ASN A 42 14.28 42.34 11.65
C ASN A 42 12.94 41.77 12.11
N THR A 43 12.27 40.94 11.29
CA THR A 43 10.96 40.35 11.64
C THR A 43 10.95 38.85 11.30
N GLN A 44 9.89 38.16 11.72
CA GLN A 44 9.67 36.76 11.40
C GLN A 44 9.10 36.52 9.99
N MET A 45 9.19 37.51 9.08
CA MET A 45 8.80 37.30 7.67
C MET A 45 9.72 36.32 6.96
N GLN A 46 10.97 36.23 7.39
CA GLN A 46 11.91 35.19 6.99
C GLN A 46 12.43 34.50 8.24
N ASP A 47 12.24 33.21 8.31
CA ASP A 47 12.66 32.41 9.46
C ASP A 47 13.16 31.05 9.03
N THR A 48 13.97 30.42 9.88
CA THR A 48 14.51 29.08 9.63
C THR A 48 13.58 28.03 10.23
N PHE A 49 13.09 27.12 9.40
CA PHE A 49 12.33 25.99 9.86
C PHE A 49 13.22 24.72 9.95
N GLY A 50 13.50 24.29 11.20
CA GLY A 50 14.25 23.06 11.46
C GLY A 50 13.35 21.84 11.30
N ILE A 51 13.61 21.01 10.29
CA ILE A 51 12.85 19.76 10.06
C ILE A 51 13.46 18.65 10.92
N ILE A 52 12.68 18.12 11.88
CA ILE A 52 13.02 16.98 12.72
C ILE A 52 12.02 15.87 12.41
N MET A 53 12.45 14.84 11.67
CA MET A 53 11.61 13.70 11.34
C MET A 53 11.81 12.59 12.36
N LEU A 54 10.96 12.58 13.39
CA LEU A 54 10.91 11.51 14.39
C LEU A 54 9.94 10.42 13.89
N ALA A 55 10.41 9.19 13.81
CA ALA A 55 9.61 8.04 13.41
C ALA A 55 9.91 6.80 14.27
N LEU A 56 8.97 5.87 14.31
CA LEU A 56 9.18 4.56 14.93
C LEU A 56 9.74 3.58 13.89
N VAL A 57 10.91 3.05 14.16
CA VAL A 57 11.54 2.00 13.36
C VAL A 57 11.64 0.74 14.21
N ASN A 58 10.92 -0.31 13.86
CA ASN A 58 10.82 -1.56 14.64
C ASN A 58 10.39 -1.34 16.10
N GLY A 59 9.50 -0.35 16.33
CA GLY A 59 9.03 0.00 17.68
C GLY A 59 9.93 0.95 18.47
N GLU A 60 11.08 1.35 17.93
CA GLU A 60 12.01 2.29 18.56
C GLU A 60 11.92 3.69 17.94
N PRO A 61 11.85 4.77 18.73
CA PRO A 61 11.85 6.13 18.20
C PRO A 61 13.25 6.51 17.68
N LYS A 62 13.31 6.99 16.43
CA LYS A 62 14.55 7.43 15.77
C LYS A 62 14.33 8.72 15.02
N ILE A 63 15.31 9.63 15.09
CA ILE A 63 15.35 10.81 14.22
C ILE A 63 15.99 10.38 12.91
N LEU A 64 15.25 10.56 11.81
CA LEU A 64 15.62 10.08 10.49
C LEU A 64 15.89 11.25 9.54
N THR A 65 16.78 11.02 8.59
CA THR A 65 16.86 11.86 7.39
C THR A 65 15.73 11.51 6.42
N LEU A 66 15.41 12.41 5.48
CA LEU A 66 14.40 12.15 4.44
C LEU A 66 14.69 10.84 3.69
N ARG A 67 15.96 10.60 3.32
CA ARG A 67 16.36 9.37 2.64
C ARG A 67 16.05 8.14 3.50
N GLN A 68 16.43 8.15 4.76
CA GLN A 68 16.15 7.03 5.68
C GLN A 68 14.66 6.76 5.84
N CYS A 69 13.83 7.81 5.89
CA CYS A 69 12.37 7.63 5.91
C CYS A 69 11.87 6.88 4.69
N LEU A 70 12.37 7.21 3.49
CA LEU A 70 12.00 6.53 2.24
C LEU A 70 12.53 5.09 2.21
N ASP A 71 13.78 4.87 2.60
CA ASP A 71 14.38 3.53 2.63
C ASP A 71 13.61 2.60 3.58
N TYR A 72 13.33 3.02 4.82
CA TYR A 72 12.50 2.24 5.77
C TYR A 72 11.07 2.01 5.29
N TYR A 73 10.48 2.99 4.60
CA TYR A 73 9.15 2.83 4.02
C TYR A 73 9.16 1.75 2.94
N ILE A 74 10.14 1.75 2.03
CA ILE A 74 10.26 0.74 0.97
C ILE A 74 10.49 -0.64 1.57
N ASP A 75 11.37 -0.78 2.57
CA ASP A 75 11.62 -2.04 3.27
C ASP A 75 10.35 -2.58 3.95
N HIS A 76 9.59 -1.70 4.58
CA HIS A 76 8.29 -2.07 5.15
C HIS A 76 7.31 -2.54 4.07
N ARG A 77 7.19 -1.82 2.95
CA ARG A 77 6.34 -2.22 1.82
C ARG A 77 6.73 -3.58 1.27
N LYS A 78 8.03 -3.83 1.08
CA LYS A 78 8.56 -5.12 0.67
C LYS A 78 8.12 -6.24 1.62
N THR A 79 8.30 -6.03 2.92
CA THR A 79 7.89 -7.00 3.96
C THR A 79 6.38 -7.28 3.91
N VAL A 80 5.55 -6.25 3.76
CA VAL A 80 4.09 -6.39 3.67
C VAL A 80 3.68 -7.17 2.43
N ILE A 81 4.28 -6.88 1.26
CA ILE A 81 3.97 -7.60 0.02
C ILE A 81 4.35 -9.07 0.13
N LEU A 82 5.54 -9.39 0.63
CA LEU A 82 5.97 -10.77 0.83
C LEU A 82 5.03 -11.53 1.75
N ARG A 83 4.63 -10.95 2.88
CA ARG A 83 3.68 -11.57 3.83
C ARG A 83 2.29 -11.75 3.22
N ARG A 84 1.79 -10.76 2.50
CA ARG A 84 0.51 -10.84 1.79
C ARG A 84 0.55 -11.94 0.73
N THR A 85 1.58 -11.97 -0.10
CA THR A 85 1.74 -12.98 -1.15
C THR A 85 1.86 -14.39 -0.58
N GLN A 86 2.59 -14.56 0.54
CA GLN A 86 2.68 -15.86 1.22
C GLN A 86 1.31 -16.31 1.75
N PHE A 87 0.58 -15.41 2.39
CA PHE A 87 -0.78 -15.72 2.88
C PHE A 87 -1.73 -16.12 1.74
N ASP A 88 -1.70 -15.37 0.63
CA ASP A 88 -2.52 -15.67 -0.54
C ASP A 88 -2.12 -16.99 -1.20
N LEU A 89 -0.81 -17.30 -1.25
CA LEU A 89 -0.29 -18.60 -1.71
C LEU A 89 -0.81 -19.75 -0.83
N ASP A 90 -0.69 -19.64 0.48
CA ASP A 90 -1.12 -20.69 1.42
C ASP A 90 -2.63 -20.95 1.30
N LYS A 91 -3.42 -19.87 1.17
CA LYS A 91 -4.86 -19.95 0.95
C LYS A 91 -5.20 -20.62 -0.40
N ALA A 92 -4.49 -20.25 -1.47
CA ALA A 92 -4.70 -20.83 -2.80
C ALA A 92 -4.32 -22.31 -2.82
N LEU A 93 -3.21 -22.71 -2.18
CA LEU A 93 -2.78 -24.10 -2.05
C LEU A 93 -3.80 -24.92 -1.25
N ALA A 94 -4.31 -24.41 -0.14
CA ALA A 94 -5.33 -25.11 0.66
C ALA A 94 -6.61 -25.32 -0.15
N ARG A 95 -7.04 -24.35 -0.95
CA ARG A 95 -8.22 -24.48 -1.82
C ARG A 95 -7.97 -25.44 -2.97
N ALA A 96 -6.82 -25.34 -3.64
CA ALA A 96 -6.44 -26.24 -4.73
C ALA A 96 -6.38 -27.69 -4.25
N HIS A 97 -5.85 -27.94 -3.05
CA HIS A 97 -5.82 -29.26 -2.44
C HIS A 97 -7.23 -29.87 -2.27
N ILE A 98 -8.21 -29.08 -1.84
CA ILE A 98 -9.60 -29.53 -1.72
C ILE A 98 -10.17 -29.86 -3.11
N LEU A 99 -9.97 -28.97 -4.10
CA LEU A 99 -10.49 -29.17 -5.45
C LEU A 99 -9.87 -30.41 -6.12
N GLU A 100 -8.60 -30.68 -5.88
CA GLU A 100 -7.92 -31.89 -6.35
C GLU A 100 -8.59 -33.15 -5.82
N GLY A 101 -8.93 -33.19 -4.53
CA GLY A 101 -9.70 -34.30 -3.96
C GLY A 101 -11.10 -34.44 -4.58
N LEU A 102 -11.79 -33.31 -4.81
CA LEU A 102 -13.10 -33.32 -5.47
C LEU A 102 -13.03 -33.79 -6.91
N LYS A 103 -11.98 -33.44 -7.66
CA LYS A 103 -11.75 -33.96 -9.03
C LYS A 103 -11.58 -35.47 -9.03
N ILE A 104 -10.73 -36.00 -8.13
CA ILE A 104 -10.54 -37.48 -8.00
C ILE A 104 -11.87 -38.16 -7.69
N ALA A 105 -12.70 -37.56 -6.81
CA ALA A 105 -14.02 -38.12 -6.49
C ALA A 105 -15.00 -38.07 -7.66
N LEU A 106 -15.01 -36.99 -8.44
CA LEU A 106 -15.89 -36.84 -9.61
C LEU A 106 -15.47 -37.78 -10.78
N ASP A 107 -14.18 -38.03 -10.90
CA ASP A 107 -13.68 -38.99 -11.89
C ASP A 107 -14.02 -40.44 -11.55
N ASN A 108 -14.26 -40.75 -10.27
CA ASN A 108 -14.58 -42.09 -9.76
C ASN A 108 -15.91 -42.08 -8.99
N ILE A 109 -16.90 -41.35 -9.46
CA ILE A 109 -18.10 -41.03 -8.69
C ILE A 109 -18.92 -42.26 -8.29
N ASP A 110 -19.03 -43.25 -9.17
CA ASP A 110 -19.80 -44.49 -8.89
C ASP A 110 -19.14 -45.31 -7.77
N GLU A 111 -17.81 -45.37 -7.74
CA GLU A 111 -17.06 -46.04 -6.68
C GLU A 111 -17.17 -45.28 -5.36
N VAL A 112 -17.08 -43.96 -5.39
CA VAL A 112 -17.27 -43.10 -4.20
C VAL A 112 -18.66 -43.30 -3.60
N ILE A 113 -19.73 -43.30 -4.42
CA ILE A 113 -21.10 -43.54 -3.97
C ILE A 113 -21.23 -44.95 -3.39
N ASN A 114 -20.62 -45.93 -4.03
CA ASN A 114 -20.68 -47.32 -3.55
C ASN A 114 -19.99 -47.44 -2.16
N ILE A 115 -18.81 -46.84 -1.98
CA ILE A 115 -18.11 -46.82 -0.69
C ILE A 115 -18.97 -46.18 0.38
N ILE A 116 -19.56 -45.01 0.12
CA ILE A 116 -20.37 -44.26 1.10
C ILE A 116 -21.61 -45.07 1.48
N ARG A 117 -22.30 -45.66 0.51
CA ARG A 117 -23.53 -46.48 0.76
C ARG A 117 -23.26 -47.75 1.57
N ASN A 118 -22.10 -48.37 1.37
CA ASN A 118 -21.74 -49.64 2.06
C ASN A 118 -20.87 -49.41 3.30
N SER A 119 -20.72 -48.18 3.74
CA SER A 119 -20.07 -47.81 5.00
C SER A 119 -21.09 -47.51 6.07
N TYR A 120 -20.81 -47.97 7.30
CA TYR A 120 -21.66 -47.66 8.44
C TYR A 120 -21.23 -46.37 9.13
N ASP A 121 -19.94 -46.21 9.43
CA ASP A 121 -19.35 -45.01 10.05
C ASP A 121 -17.88 -44.76 9.55
N ASP A 122 -17.38 -45.65 8.74
CA ASP A 122 -15.99 -45.67 8.29
C ASP A 122 -15.78 -45.14 6.86
N ALA A 123 -16.77 -44.44 6.29
CA ALA A 123 -16.75 -43.92 4.92
C ALA A 123 -15.53 -43.08 4.64
N LYS A 124 -15.16 -42.18 5.55
CA LYS A 124 -14.03 -41.29 5.45
C LYS A 124 -12.70 -42.02 5.32
N GLU A 125 -12.47 -42.97 6.22
CA GLU A 125 -11.24 -43.77 6.26
C GLU A 125 -11.09 -44.63 5.00
N ARG A 126 -12.20 -45.19 4.50
CA ARG A 126 -12.24 -45.98 3.29
C ARG A 126 -11.90 -45.12 2.05
N LEU A 127 -12.45 -43.92 1.95
CA LEU A 127 -12.15 -42.98 0.87
C LEU A 127 -10.67 -42.59 0.89
N MET A 128 -10.14 -42.24 2.08
CA MET A 128 -8.72 -41.92 2.25
C MET A 128 -7.82 -43.06 1.81
N LYS A 129 -8.10 -44.25 2.27
CA LYS A 129 -7.30 -45.45 1.95
C LYS A 129 -7.39 -45.84 0.46
N ARG A 130 -8.58 -45.71 -0.14
CA ARG A 130 -8.82 -46.14 -1.51
C ARG A 130 -8.20 -45.20 -2.56
N PHE A 131 -8.32 -43.90 -2.33
CA PHE A 131 -7.91 -42.87 -3.29
C PHE A 131 -6.67 -42.09 -2.86
N GLY A 132 -6.05 -42.41 -1.73
CA GLY A 132 -4.87 -41.68 -1.22
C GLY A 132 -5.18 -40.24 -0.77
N LEU A 133 -6.42 -39.99 -0.34
CA LEU A 133 -6.89 -38.65 0.00
C LEU A 133 -6.44 -38.24 1.41
N SER A 134 -6.25 -36.94 1.61
CA SER A 134 -6.10 -36.39 2.94
C SER A 134 -7.42 -36.36 3.70
N ASP A 135 -7.36 -36.20 5.02
CA ASP A 135 -8.52 -36.03 5.90
C ASP A 135 -9.44 -34.91 5.42
N ILE A 136 -8.88 -33.76 5.06
CA ILE A 136 -9.61 -32.58 4.58
C ILE A 136 -10.30 -32.87 3.24
N GLN A 137 -9.63 -33.55 2.32
CA GLN A 137 -10.18 -33.91 1.02
C GLN A 137 -11.34 -34.92 1.17
N ALA A 138 -11.15 -35.94 1.99
CA ALA A 138 -12.18 -36.95 2.25
C ALA A 138 -13.42 -36.31 2.92
N GLN A 139 -13.23 -35.40 3.86
CA GLN A 139 -14.32 -34.66 4.47
C GLN A 139 -15.07 -33.80 3.45
N ALA A 140 -14.35 -33.06 2.60
CA ALA A 140 -14.95 -32.24 1.55
C ALA A 140 -15.79 -33.08 0.54
N ILE A 141 -15.38 -34.33 0.28
CA ILE A 141 -16.15 -35.25 -0.55
C ILE A 141 -17.44 -35.70 0.15
N LEU A 142 -17.38 -36.01 1.43
CA LEU A 142 -18.57 -36.38 2.21
C LEU A 142 -19.59 -35.23 2.35
N ASP A 143 -19.09 -34.00 2.44
CA ASP A 143 -19.90 -32.78 2.52
C ASP A 143 -20.44 -32.32 1.16
N MET A 144 -20.07 -33.01 0.07
CA MET A 144 -20.45 -32.64 -1.28
C MET A 144 -21.96 -32.81 -1.52
N ARG A 145 -22.60 -31.77 -2.04
CA ARG A 145 -24.02 -31.81 -2.36
C ARG A 145 -24.25 -32.58 -3.67
N LEU A 146 -25.36 -33.31 -3.75
CA LEU A 146 -25.75 -34.04 -4.99
C LEU A 146 -25.77 -33.17 -6.25
N LYS A 147 -26.09 -31.87 -6.13
CA LYS A 147 -26.04 -30.93 -7.22
C LYS A 147 -24.62 -30.79 -7.83
N THR A 148 -23.59 -30.99 -7.04
CA THR A 148 -22.17 -30.89 -7.50
C THR A 148 -21.79 -32.00 -8.47
N LEU A 149 -22.59 -33.08 -8.55
CA LEU A 149 -22.37 -34.20 -9.46
C LEU A 149 -22.79 -33.90 -10.92
N SER A 150 -23.41 -32.75 -11.18
CA SER A 150 -23.78 -32.35 -12.55
C SER A 150 -22.56 -31.98 -13.38
N GLY A 151 -22.59 -32.26 -14.70
CA GLY A 151 -21.50 -31.95 -15.63
C GLY A 151 -21.08 -30.49 -15.58
N LEU A 152 -22.03 -29.55 -15.50
CA LEU A 152 -21.77 -28.12 -15.39
C LEU A 152 -20.95 -27.74 -14.13
N GLN A 153 -21.18 -28.43 -13.01
CA GLN A 153 -20.43 -28.16 -11.78
C GLN A 153 -19.03 -28.75 -11.83
N ARG A 154 -18.85 -29.85 -12.53
CA ARG A 154 -17.52 -30.45 -12.82
C ARG A 154 -16.66 -29.46 -13.61
N GLU A 155 -17.18 -28.90 -14.69
CA GLU A 155 -16.48 -27.89 -15.49
C GLU A 155 -16.05 -26.69 -14.64
N LYS A 156 -16.90 -26.19 -13.76
CA LYS A 156 -16.57 -25.10 -12.84
C LYS A 156 -15.45 -25.44 -11.85
N ILE A 157 -15.42 -26.67 -11.33
CA ILE A 157 -14.33 -27.14 -10.46
C ILE A 157 -13.02 -27.20 -11.23
N ASP A 158 -13.04 -27.65 -12.47
CA ASP A 158 -11.86 -27.68 -13.32
C ASP A 158 -11.36 -26.29 -13.69
N GLU A 159 -12.26 -25.37 -14.02
CA GLU A 159 -11.94 -23.96 -14.28
C GLU A 159 -11.31 -23.31 -13.03
N GLU A 160 -11.95 -23.42 -11.87
CA GLU A 160 -11.46 -22.87 -10.59
C GLU A 160 -10.07 -23.43 -10.25
N TYR A 161 -9.87 -24.75 -10.43
CA TYR A 161 -8.58 -25.39 -10.19
C TYR A 161 -7.48 -24.83 -11.10
N ASN A 162 -7.77 -24.69 -12.40
CA ASN A 162 -6.82 -24.18 -13.37
C ASN A 162 -6.47 -22.69 -13.12
N GLU A 163 -7.43 -21.89 -12.71
CA GLU A 163 -7.20 -20.49 -12.30
C GLU A 163 -6.32 -20.40 -11.05
N LEU A 164 -6.62 -21.23 -10.04
CA LEU A 164 -5.81 -21.30 -8.82
C LEU A 164 -4.38 -21.75 -9.11
N MET A 165 -4.17 -22.71 -10.01
CA MET A 165 -2.82 -23.14 -10.38
C MET A 165 -2.00 -22.02 -11.00
N LYS A 166 -2.60 -21.19 -11.86
CA LYS A 166 -1.96 -19.98 -12.41
C LYS A 166 -1.60 -18.97 -11.32
N LEU A 167 -2.51 -18.74 -10.36
CA LEU A 167 -2.26 -17.85 -9.24
C LEU A 167 -1.15 -18.37 -8.32
N ILE A 168 -1.12 -19.67 -8.05
CA ILE A 168 -0.07 -20.33 -7.25
C ILE A 168 1.30 -20.15 -7.92
N GLU A 169 1.39 -20.34 -9.24
CA GLU A 169 2.61 -20.12 -9.99
C GLU A 169 3.06 -18.67 -9.91
N TYR A 170 2.16 -17.73 -10.14
CA TYR A 170 2.43 -16.29 -10.00
C TYR A 170 2.91 -15.91 -8.59
N TYR A 171 2.25 -16.40 -7.52
CA TYR A 171 2.67 -16.10 -6.15
C TYR A 171 4.06 -16.67 -5.83
N ARG A 172 4.37 -17.86 -6.31
CA ARG A 172 5.71 -18.45 -6.17
C ARG A 172 6.77 -17.62 -6.90
N GLU A 173 6.44 -17.14 -8.09
CA GLU A 173 7.34 -16.28 -8.87
C GLU A 173 7.59 -14.95 -8.13
N VAL A 174 6.56 -14.30 -7.60
CA VAL A 174 6.70 -13.07 -6.81
C VAL A 174 7.57 -13.31 -5.58
N LEU A 175 7.37 -14.41 -4.84
CA LEU A 175 8.15 -14.73 -3.65
C LEU A 175 9.62 -15.04 -3.96
N SER A 176 9.93 -15.51 -5.16
CA SER A 176 11.30 -15.83 -5.59
C SER A 176 12.03 -14.66 -6.25
N SER A 177 11.34 -13.59 -6.64
CA SER A 177 11.87 -12.48 -7.43
C SER A 177 11.73 -11.14 -6.75
N GLU A 178 12.83 -10.61 -6.24
CA GLU A 178 12.87 -9.27 -5.64
C GLU A 178 12.42 -8.18 -6.65
N ARG A 179 12.75 -8.36 -7.93
CA ARG A 179 12.33 -7.44 -9.00
C ARG A 179 10.81 -7.34 -9.09
N LEU A 180 10.10 -8.45 -9.06
CA LEU A 180 8.63 -8.45 -9.13
C LEU A 180 8.00 -7.77 -7.91
N VAL A 181 8.60 -7.94 -6.72
CA VAL A 181 8.16 -7.22 -5.52
C VAL A 181 8.28 -5.71 -5.71
N PHE A 182 9.40 -5.24 -6.27
CA PHE A 182 9.57 -3.80 -6.57
C PHE A 182 8.63 -3.30 -7.67
N ASP A 183 8.35 -4.11 -8.68
CA ASP A 183 7.38 -3.75 -9.74
C ASP A 183 5.96 -3.59 -9.15
N ILE A 184 5.57 -4.45 -8.21
CA ILE A 184 4.31 -4.32 -7.47
C ILE A 184 4.30 -3.04 -6.64
N ILE A 185 5.36 -2.74 -5.88
CA ILE A 185 5.49 -1.50 -5.09
C ILE A 185 5.33 -0.29 -6.01
N LYS A 186 6.04 -0.28 -7.13
CA LYS A 186 6.01 0.84 -8.10
C LYS A 186 4.60 1.04 -8.67
N LYS A 187 3.92 -0.04 -9.02
CA LYS A 187 2.54 0.01 -9.53
C LYS A 187 1.59 0.60 -8.48
N GLU A 188 1.58 0.08 -7.27
CA GLU A 188 0.72 0.55 -6.19
C GLU A 188 0.99 2.02 -5.82
N LEU A 189 2.25 2.46 -5.79
CA LEU A 189 2.62 3.85 -5.54
C LEU A 189 2.23 4.78 -6.70
N THR A 190 2.29 4.30 -7.94
CA THR A 190 1.83 5.07 -9.11
C THR A 190 0.34 5.32 -9.05
N GLU A 191 -0.47 4.31 -8.70
CA GLU A 191 -1.92 4.45 -8.50
C GLU A 191 -2.25 5.48 -7.40
N ILE A 192 -1.50 5.47 -6.28
CA ILE A 192 -1.66 6.44 -5.21
C ILE A 192 -1.29 7.86 -5.69
N LYS A 193 -0.19 7.99 -6.45
CA LYS A 193 0.23 9.26 -7.02
C LYS A 193 -0.83 9.85 -7.97
N GLU A 194 -1.41 9.03 -8.85
CA GLU A 194 -2.43 9.47 -9.79
C GLU A 194 -3.72 9.91 -9.08
N LYS A 195 -4.08 9.23 -7.99
CA LYS A 195 -5.32 9.52 -7.25
C LYS A 195 -5.20 10.69 -6.29
N TYR A 196 -4.04 10.90 -5.66
CA TYR A 196 -3.85 11.84 -4.55
C TYR A 196 -2.71 12.84 -4.78
N GLY A 197 -2.00 12.76 -5.92
CA GLY A 197 -0.91 13.68 -6.23
C GLY A 197 -1.43 15.09 -6.44
N ASP A 198 -0.78 16.07 -5.82
CA ASP A 198 -1.01 17.48 -6.02
C ASP A 198 0.31 18.18 -6.38
N GLU A 199 0.19 19.42 -6.86
CA GLU A 199 1.36 20.23 -7.18
C GLU A 199 2.06 20.74 -5.90
N ARG A 200 3.36 20.95 -6.00
CA ARG A 200 4.16 21.49 -4.92
C ARG A 200 3.73 22.93 -4.59
N LYS A 201 3.28 23.19 -3.38
CA LYS A 201 2.84 24.51 -2.91
C LYS A 201 4.01 25.45 -2.61
N THR A 202 5.15 24.90 -2.13
CA THR A 202 6.35 25.66 -1.77
C THR A 202 7.26 25.79 -2.96
N LYS A 203 7.66 27.01 -3.32
CA LYS A 203 8.63 27.28 -4.38
C LYS A 203 10.04 27.07 -3.85
N ILE A 204 10.91 26.50 -4.67
CA ILE A 204 12.35 26.43 -4.42
C ILE A 204 12.95 27.63 -5.14
N ALA A 205 13.49 28.59 -4.39
CA ALA A 205 14.20 29.75 -4.94
C ALA A 205 15.71 29.61 -4.67
N ALA A 206 16.53 30.18 -5.55
CA ALA A 206 17.94 30.40 -5.23
C ALA A 206 18.02 31.44 -4.09
N ALA A 207 19.00 31.31 -3.21
CA ALA A 207 19.29 32.38 -2.24
C ALA A 207 19.68 33.63 -3.05
N GLU A 208 18.80 34.64 -3.05
CA GLU A 208 19.17 35.96 -3.56
C GLU A 208 20.19 36.53 -2.60
N GLY A 209 21.35 36.91 -3.12
CA GLY A 209 22.42 37.55 -2.35
C GLY A 209 21.86 38.81 -1.65
N GLU A 210 22.18 38.98 -0.36
CA GLU A 210 21.86 40.21 0.36
C GLU A 210 22.38 41.40 -0.44
N ILE A 211 21.50 42.23 -0.98
CA ILE A 211 21.87 43.54 -1.50
C ILE A 211 22.00 44.43 -0.26
N ASP A 212 23.18 44.44 0.35
CA ASP A 212 23.56 45.49 1.30
C ASP A 212 23.77 46.77 0.48
N VAL A 213 22.76 47.61 0.46
CA VAL A 213 22.92 48.98 -0.01
C VAL A 213 23.17 49.81 1.25
N GLU A 214 24.45 50.23 1.45
CA GLU A 214 24.82 51.29 2.39
C GLU A 214 24.09 52.60 2.08
#